data_ef6c9e2777f98bf09d4d9cb92fe864b2
#
_entry.id   ef6c9e2777f98bf09d4d9cb92fe864b2
#
_cell.length_a   1.000
_cell.length_b   1.000
_cell.length_c   1.000
_cell.angle_alpha   90.00
_cell.angle_beta   90.00
_cell.angle_gamma   90.00
#
_symmetry.space_group_name_H-M   'P 1'
#
loop_
_entity.id
_entity.type
_entity.pdbx_description
1 polymer ?
#
loop_
_entity_poly.entity_id
_entity_poly.type
_entity_poly.pdbx_seq_one_letter_code
_entity_poly.pdbx_strand_id
1 'polypeptide(L)'
;MKRTLVADRRSSIDCGLRVVGAVLVACALAVAGAAAQNADAESHVAAAKAAAGQEHTELFTSLCSETPTGPGTRGRGTTTAGATATAGTIGAGQRQDGPPPPPARSEWHAEPMKVFDNLYFVGMKDVSAWAVNTTGGIIVLDALYDYSVDDEIAEGLRKVGLDPANIKYVVVSHGHGDHSAGAKYLQDRFKAHVVLSSEDWDLLDRGRGPKPTRDQVAADGQKLTLGDTTITMYLTPGHTPGTLSYLIPVKDRGTPHLVAEWGGTAFNFPRTAENFRVYAASAERFGDIATKAGADAVISNHSAYDGSAQKLRALGVRGPDDKNPYVIGTDAVARYMKVAGECAKAHLAWVTAAKPH
;
A
#
# COMPACT_ATOMS: atom_id res chain seq x y z
N MET A 1 -23.11 53.03 69.66
CA MET A 1 -22.31 51.82 69.55
C MET A 1 -22.21 51.38 68.06
N LYS A 2 -21.09 51.72 67.45
CA LYS A 2 -20.80 51.31 66.04
C LYS A 2 -19.88 50.06 66.08
N ARG A 3 -20.28 48.93 65.55
CA ARG A 3 -19.42 47.75 65.33
C ARG A 3 -18.88 47.82 63.93
N THR A 4 -17.57 47.90 63.82
CA THR A 4 -16.80 47.86 62.58
C THR A 4 -16.58 46.37 62.20
N LEU A 5 -17.04 45.97 61.02
CA LEU A 5 -16.74 44.67 60.44
C LEU A 5 -15.37 44.76 59.73
N VAL A 6 -14.40 44.05 60.22
CA VAL A 6 -13.11 43.79 59.53
C VAL A 6 -13.30 42.63 58.56
N ALA A 7 -13.24 42.87 57.24
CA ALA A 7 -13.28 41.85 56.23
C ALA A 7 -11.90 41.23 56.15
N ASP A 8 -11.88 39.92 56.32
CA ASP A 8 -10.69 39.03 56.15
C ASP A 8 -10.31 38.86 54.66
N ARG A 9 -9.16 39.48 54.30
CA ARG A 9 -8.61 39.42 52.88
C ARG A 9 -7.69 38.25 52.63
N ARG A 10 -7.73 37.21 53.45
CA ARG A 10 -6.76 36.06 53.29
C ARG A 10 -7.21 34.89 52.42
N SER A 11 -8.47 34.82 51.95
CA SER A 11 -8.98 33.65 51.23
C SER A 11 -8.85 33.71 49.70
N SER A 12 -8.52 34.87 49.10
CA SER A 12 -8.45 35.01 47.62
C SER A 12 -7.07 34.74 47.00
N ILE A 13 -6.00 34.71 47.80
CA ILE A 13 -4.63 34.49 47.27
C ILE A 13 -4.32 32.98 47.15
N ASP A 14 -4.87 32.15 48.03
CA ASP A 14 -4.61 30.71 48.06
C ASP A 14 -5.30 29.94 46.91
N CYS A 15 -6.43 30.45 46.37
CA CYS A 15 -7.13 29.83 45.25
C CYS A 15 -6.40 30.07 43.92
N GLY A 16 -5.80 31.26 43.73
CA GLY A 16 -5.04 31.61 42.52
C GLY A 16 -3.75 30.80 42.35
N LEU A 17 -3.05 30.56 43.48
CA LEU A 17 -1.78 29.81 43.45
C LEU A 17 -1.98 28.31 43.15
N ARG A 18 -3.08 27.70 43.60
CA ARG A 18 -3.43 26.30 43.34
C ARG A 18 -3.84 26.06 41.88
N VAL A 19 -4.55 27.00 41.25
CA VAL A 19 -4.96 26.92 39.85
C VAL A 19 -3.75 27.07 38.92
N VAL A 20 -2.85 28.04 39.20
CA VAL A 20 -1.63 28.22 38.39
C VAL A 20 -0.68 27.04 38.55
N GLY A 21 -0.53 26.46 39.74
CA GLY A 21 0.27 25.25 39.97
C GLY A 21 -0.28 24.04 39.24
N ALA A 22 -1.60 23.83 39.22
CA ALA A 22 -2.24 22.72 38.51
C ALA A 22 -2.11 22.82 36.98
N VAL A 23 -2.21 24.05 36.43
CA VAL A 23 -2.02 24.31 35.00
C VAL A 23 -0.57 24.08 34.57
N LEU A 24 0.41 24.54 35.39
CA LEU A 24 1.83 24.32 35.08
C LEU A 24 2.23 22.83 35.15
N VAL A 25 1.70 22.09 36.11
CA VAL A 25 1.95 20.61 36.19
C VAL A 25 1.29 19.89 35.04
N ALA A 26 0.07 20.24 34.63
CA ALA A 26 -0.59 19.65 33.46
C ALA A 26 0.16 19.95 32.16
N CYS A 27 0.65 21.19 31.97
CA CYS A 27 1.48 21.54 30.81
C CYS A 27 2.82 20.78 30.82
N ALA A 28 3.48 20.61 31.95
CA ALA A 28 4.75 19.86 32.06
C ALA A 28 4.56 18.38 31.75
N LEU A 29 3.47 17.77 32.21
CA LEU A 29 3.12 16.38 31.92
C LEU A 29 2.78 16.17 30.43
N ALA A 30 2.07 17.14 29.82
CA ALA A 30 1.75 17.08 28.40
C ALA A 30 3.01 17.19 27.51
N VAL A 31 3.94 18.08 27.85
CA VAL A 31 5.23 18.24 27.16
C VAL A 31 6.11 17.00 27.32
N ALA A 32 6.17 16.42 28.52
CA ALA A 32 6.91 15.18 28.77
C ALA A 32 6.31 13.98 28.00
N GLY A 33 4.98 13.91 27.93
CA GLY A 33 4.27 12.89 27.14
C GLY A 33 4.57 12.99 25.64
N ALA A 34 4.50 14.19 25.06
CA ALA A 34 4.81 14.44 23.65
C ALA A 34 6.29 14.13 23.32
N ALA A 35 7.22 14.48 24.22
CA ALA A 35 8.64 14.18 24.04
C ALA A 35 8.91 12.66 24.07
N ALA A 36 8.24 11.92 24.96
CA ALA A 36 8.38 10.46 25.03
C ALA A 36 7.81 9.77 23.77
N GLN A 37 6.69 10.24 23.23
CA GLN A 37 6.08 9.71 22.02
C GLN A 37 6.91 10.02 20.77
N ASN A 38 7.55 11.20 20.69
CA ASN A 38 8.50 11.49 19.61
C ASN A 38 9.74 10.60 19.68
N ALA A 39 10.26 10.32 20.87
CA ALA A 39 11.37 9.38 21.05
C ALA A 39 10.99 7.96 20.64
N ASP A 40 9.75 7.53 20.90
CA ASP A 40 9.20 6.24 20.44
C ASP A 40 9.12 6.18 18.90
N ALA A 41 8.57 7.21 18.26
CA ALA A 41 8.54 7.30 16.80
C ALA A 41 9.93 7.29 16.19
N GLU A 42 10.90 8.05 16.73
CA GLU A 42 12.28 8.07 16.27
C GLU A 42 12.95 6.68 16.41
N SER A 43 12.65 5.94 17.48
CA SER A 43 13.11 4.57 17.68
C SER A 43 12.63 3.63 16.57
N HIS A 44 11.35 3.71 16.21
CA HIS A 44 10.77 2.93 15.11
C HIS A 44 11.34 3.32 13.74
N VAL A 45 11.53 4.62 13.49
CA VAL A 45 12.19 5.09 12.25
C VAL A 45 13.62 4.56 12.17
N ALA A 46 14.37 4.59 13.27
CA ALA A 46 15.73 4.03 13.31
C ALA A 46 15.74 2.53 13.07
N ALA A 47 14.80 1.78 13.65
CA ALA A 47 14.66 0.34 13.44
C ALA A 47 14.30 0.01 11.98
N ALA A 48 13.37 0.77 11.38
CA ALA A 48 13.02 0.65 9.97
C ALA A 48 14.21 0.95 9.05
N LYS A 49 14.97 2.02 9.34
CA LYS A 49 16.16 2.40 8.57
C LYS A 49 17.23 1.31 8.62
N ALA A 50 17.48 0.73 9.80
CA ALA A 50 18.41 -0.38 9.97
C ALA A 50 17.95 -1.63 9.21
N ALA A 51 16.63 -1.92 9.19
CA ALA A 51 16.07 -3.02 8.43
C ALA A 51 16.13 -2.78 6.92
N ALA A 52 15.96 -1.55 6.46
CA ALA A 52 15.97 -1.21 5.04
C ALA A 52 17.30 -1.56 4.36
N GLY A 53 18.41 -1.37 5.04
CA GLY A 53 19.72 -1.55 4.43
C GLY A 53 19.85 -0.71 3.15
N GLN A 54 20.40 -1.30 2.11
CA GLN A 54 20.45 -0.69 0.78
C GLN A 54 19.32 -1.18 -0.14
N GLU A 55 18.79 -2.36 0.12
CA GLU A 55 17.81 -3.03 -0.73
C GLU A 55 16.41 -2.40 -0.66
N HIS A 56 16.02 -1.83 0.48
CA HIS A 56 14.67 -1.32 0.74
C HIS A 56 14.63 0.18 1.02
N THR A 57 15.59 0.94 0.48
CA THR A 57 15.70 2.39 0.70
C THR A 57 14.47 3.14 0.18
N GLU A 58 13.94 2.75 -0.99
CA GLU A 58 12.77 3.39 -1.58
C GLU A 58 11.51 3.14 -0.72
N LEU A 59 11.32 1.90 -0.23
CA LEU A 59 10.26 1.56 0.70
C LEU A 59 10.35 2.39 1.98
N PHE A 60 11.54 2.44 2.60
CA PHE A 60 11.77 3.23 3.81
C PHE A 60 11.46 4.71 3.59
N THR A 61 12.00 5.30 2.54
CA THR A 61 11.81 6.73 2.23
C THR A 61 10.33 7.06 1.98
N SER A 62 9.61 6.16 1.33
CA SER A 62 8.19 6.34 1.02
C SER A 62 7.28 6.20 2.25
N LEU A 63 7.59 5.27 3.16
CA LEU A 63 6.70 4.95 4.29
C LEU A 63 7.07 5.66 5.59
N CYS A 64 8.37 5.86 5.87
CA CYS A 64 8.84 6.35 7.17
C CYS A 64 8.94 7.88 7.28
N SER A 65 8.47 8.64 6.32
CA SER A 65 8.36 10.10 6.47
C SER A 65 7.07 10.46 7.21
N GLU A 66 7.12 11.44 8.12
CA GLU A 66 5.95 11.94 8.85
C GLU A 66 4.83 12.40 7.88
N THR A 67 5.23 12.92 6.72
CA THR A 67 4.33 13.20 5.59
C THR A 67 4.65 12.23 4.45
N PRO A 68 3.85 11.17 4.24
CA PRO A 68 4.10 10.19 3.18
C PRO A 68 4.12 10.83 1.79
N THR A 69 5.14 10.53 1.00
CA THR A 69 5.36 11.09 -0.35
C THR A 69 5.25 10.06 -1.48
N GLY A 70 4.82 8.84 -1.19
CA GLY A 70 4.79 7.73 -2.14
C GLY A 70 3.67 7.79 -3.21
N PRO A 71 3.73 6.91 -4.23
CA PRO A 71 2.65 6.71 -5.19
C PRO A 71 1.33 6.40 -4.46
N GLY A 72 0.21 6.97 -4.91
CA GLY A 72 -1.09 6.88 -4.24
C GLY A 72 -1.42 8.04 -3.29
N THR A 73 -0.44 8.87 -2.86
CA THR A 73 -0.70 10.06 -2.03
C THR A 73 -1.13 11.30 -2.82
N ARG A 74 -1.06 11.27 -4.15
CA ARG A 74 -1.40 12.39 -5.05
C ARG A 74 -2.90 12.55 -5.34
N GLY A 75 -3.80 12.10 -4.47
CA GLY A 75 -5.23 12.03 -4.74
C GLY A 75 -6.17 12.85 -3.86
N ARG A 76 -5.69 13.71 -2.94
CA ARG A 76 -6.53 14.70 -2.25
C ARG A 76 -5.79 16.03 -2.11
N GLY A 77 -5.95 16.87 -3.14
CA GLY A 77 -5.57 18.27 -3.05
C GLY A 77 -6.30 18.93 -1.88
N THR A 78 -5.57 19.20 -0.79
CA THR A 78 -5.95 20.24 0.16
C THR A 78 -5.78 21.56 -0.57
N THR A 79 -6.88 22.17 -0.99
CA THR A 79 -6.91 23.58 -1.37
C THR A 79 -6.51 24.41 -0.15
N THR A 80 -5.25 24.77 -0.07
CA THR A 80 -4.81 25.88 0.78
C THR A 80 -5.39 27.16 0.19
N ALA A 81 -6.40 27.71 0.87
CA ALA A 81 -6.90 29.07 0.63
C ALA A 81 -5.76 30.06 0.92
N GLY A 82 -5.29 30.76 -0.11
CA GLY A 82 -4.29 31.81 0.05
C GLY A 82 -3.67 32.26 -1.27
N ALA A 83 -4.50 32.66 -2.26
CA ALA A 83 -4.03 33.51 -3.35
C ALA A 83 -5.18 34.46 -3.70
N THR A 84 -4.98 35.72 -3.43
CA THR A 84 -5.81 36.84 -3.89
C THR A 84 -5.82 36.85 -5.43
N ALA A 85 -6.89 36.37 -6.01
CA ALA A 85 -7.13 36.46 -7.46
C ALA A 85 -7.83 37.77 -7.77
N THR A 86 -7.15 38.62 -8.52
CA THR A 86 -7.75 39.77 -9.24
C THR A 86 -8.85 39.29 -10.18
N ALA A 87 -10.02 39.91 -10.09
CA ALA A 87 -11.18 39.61 -10.91
C ALA A 87 -10.89 39.89 -12.40
N GLY A 88 -10.59 38.83 -13.15
CA GLY A 88 -10.61 38.79 -14.59
C GLY A 88 -11.90 38.09 -15.07
N THR A 89 -12.63 38.70 -15.96
CA THR A 89 -13.88 38.23 -16.60
C THR A 89 -13.66 36.84 -17.18
N ILE A 90 -14.23 35.80 -16.57
CA ILE A 90 -14.18 34.43 -17.10
C ILE A 90 -15.34 34.27 -18.10
N GLY A 91 -14.96 34.09 -19.37
CA GLY A 91 -15.89 33.63 -20.39
C GLY A 91 -16.53 32.31 -20.00
N ALA A 92 -17.80 32.11 -20.28
CA ALA A 92 -18.58 30.91 -20.07
C ALA A 92 -17.96 29.72 -20.86
N GLY A 93 -16.95 29.06 -20.28
CA GLY A 93 -16.45 27.81 -20.77
C GLY A 93 -17.41 26.69 -20.41
N GLN A 94 -17.80 25.91 -21.41
CA GLN A 94 -18.66 24.72 -21.31
C GLN A 94 -18.09 23.81 -20.19
N ARG A 95 -18.95 23.49 -19.21
CA ARG A 95 -18.66 22.39 -18.25
C ARG A 95 -18.62 21.10 -19.07
N GLN A 96 -17.49 20.48 -19.19
CA GLN A 96 -17.44 19.11 -19.72
C GLN A 96 -18.08 18.19 -18.68
N ASP A 97 -19.29 17.73 -18.96
CA ASP A 97 -20.01 16.73 -18.16
C ASP A 97 -19.43 15.34 -18.46
N GLY A 98 -18.33 14.99 -17.77
CA GLY A 98 -17.72 13.68 -17.87
C GLY A 98 -16.45 13.58 -16.98
N PRO A 99 -16.02 12.36 -16.66
CA PRO A 99 -14.72 12.17 -16.02
C PRO A 99 -13.59 12.71 -16.91
N PRO A 100 -12.51 13.24 -16.35
CA PRO A 100 -11.37 13.71 -17.14
C PRO A 100 -10.84 12.55 -18.00
N PRO A 101 -10.30 12.84 -19.21
CA PRO A 101 -9.69 11.82 -20.04
C PRO A 101 -8.51 11.16 -19.30
N PRO A 102 -8.21 9.88 -19.60
CA PRO A 102 -7.05 9.20 -19.01
C PRO A 102 -5.76 9.94 -19.37
N PRO A 103 -4.70 9.80 -18.53
CA PRO A 103 -3.38 10.34 -18.84
C PRO A 103 -2.84 9.81 -20.17
N ALA A 104 -1.90 10.54 -20.78
CA ALA A 104 -1.27 10.07 -22.02
C ALA A 104 -0.55 8.73 -21.78
N ARG A 105 -0.65 7.79 -22.74
CA ARG A 105 -0.07 6.45 -22.61
C ARG A 105 1.43 6.48 -22.25
N SER A 106 2.17 7.45 -22.77
CA SER A 106 3.61 7.64 -22.46
C SER A 106 3.89 7.94 -20.98
N GLU A 107 2.90 8.37 -20.20
CA GLU A 107 3.08 8.67 -18.79
C GLU A 107 3.05 7.41 -17.92
N TRP A 108 2.25 6.41 -18.30
CA TRP A 108 1.98 5.23 -17.49
C TRP A 108 2.45 3.89 -18.09
N HIS A 109 2.60 3.78 -19.39
CA HIS A 109 2.96 2.52 -20.05
C HIS A 109 4.34 2.00 -19.63
N ALA A 110 4.42 0.70 -19.33
CA ALA A 110 5.67 -0.03 -19.13
C ALA A 110 5.72 -1.26 -20.03
N GLU A 111 6.91 -1.62 -20.52
CA GLU A 111 7.05 -2.84 -21.32
C GLU A 111 6.91 -4.09 -20.44
N PRO A 112 6.11 -5.08 -20.86
CA PRO A 112 5.94 -6.32 -20.13
C PRO A 112 7.22 -7.14 -20.16
N MET A 113 7.45 -7.93 -19.11
CA MET A 113 8.68 -8.71 -19.00
C MET A 113 8.47 -10.03 -18.28
N LYS A 114 9.13 -11.08 -18.76
CA LYS A 114 9.27 -12.34 -18.04
C LYS A 114 10.23 -12.15 -16.87
N VAL A 115 9.74 -12.32 -15.64
CA VAL A 115 10.51 -12.10 -14.40
C VAL A 115 11.06 -13.41 -13.83
N PHE A 116 10.22 -14.43 -13.81
CA PHE A 116 10.57 -15.84 -13.53
C PHE A 116 10.07 -16.74 -14.64
N ASP A 117 10.36 -18.02 -14.59
CA ASP A 117 9.93 -18.94 -15.64
C ASP A 117 8.41 -18.94 -15.84
N ASN A 118 7.66 -18.70 -14.75
CA ASN A 118 6.20 -18.71 -14.72
C ASN A 118 5.58 -17.38 -14.17
N LEU A 119 6.36 -16.34 -13.90
CA LEU A 119 5.86 -15.03 -13.43
C LEU A 119 6.28 -13.93 -14.39
N TYR A 120 5.32 -13.10 -14.80
CA TYR A 120 5.50 -12.02 -15.76
C TYR A 120 4.99 -10.71 -15.17
N PHE A 121 5.73 -9.62 -15.39
CA PHE A 121 5.27 -8.27 -15.14
C PHE A 121 4.43 -7.82 -16.35
N VAL A 122 3.21 -7.37 -16.08
CA VAL A 122 2.25 -6.84 -17.06
C VAL A 122 1.58 -5.57 -16.52
N GLY A 123 2.33 -4.80 -15.73
CA GLY A 123 1.87 -3.60 -15.07
C GLY A 123 2.25 -2.31 -15.78
N MET A 124 1.93 -1.20 -15.11
CA MET A 124 2.28 0.16 -15.49
C MET A 124 3.61 0.59 -14.84
N LYS A 125 4.08 1.81 -15.13
CA LYS A 125 5.30 2.36 -14.50
C LYS A 125 5.22 2.39 -12.98
N ASP A 126 4.08 2.80 -12.43
CA ASP A 126 3.90 3.03 -10.99
C ASP A 126 3.01 1.98 -10.31
N VAL A 127 2.11 1.33 -11.07
CA VAL A 127 1.18 0.31 -10.58
C VAL A 127 1.55 -1.03 -11.20
N SER A 128 1.83 -2.00 -10.36
CA SER A 128 2.20 -3.34 -10.84
C SER A 128 0.97 -4.21 -11.05
N ALA A 129 1.02 -5.05 -12.06
CA ALA A 129 0.18 -6.23 -12.23
C ALA A 129 1.08 -7.39 -12.66
N TRP A 130 0.75 -8.58 -12.19
CA TRP A 130 1.56 -9.75 -12.42
C TRP A 130 0.75 -10.87 -13.05
N ALA A 131 1.35 -11.66 -13.90
CA ALA A 131 0.71 -12.82 -14.49
C ALA A 131 1.49 -14.10 -14.13
N VAL A 132 0.82 -15.02 -13.47
CA VAL A 132 1.35 -16.35 -13.16
C VAL A 132 0.85 -17.31 -14.24
N ASN A 133 1.76 -17.73 -15.12
CA ASN A 133 1.47 -18.71 -16.18
C ASN A 133 1.61 -20.14 -15.63
N THR A 134 0.56 -20.94 -15.79
CA THR A 134 0.48 -22.31 -15.28
C THR A 134 0.08 -23.27 -16.37
N THR A 135 0.16 -24.58 -16.13
CA THR A 135 -0.32 -25.60 -17.06
C THR A 135 -1.85 -25.59 -17.27
N GLY A 136 -2.59 -24.94 -16.36
CA GLY A 136 -4.06 -24.82 -16.44
C GLY A 136 -4.55 -23.47 -17.00
N GLY A 137 -3.65 -22.53 -17.29
CA GLY A 137 -3.98 -21.17 -17.72
C GLY A 137 -3.23 -20.10 -16.93
N ILE A 138 -3.75 -18.88 -16.92
CA ILE A 138 -3.09 -17.71 -16.33
C ILE A 138 -3.90 -17.20 -15.15
N ILE A 139 -3.19 -16.90 -14.03
CA ILE A 139 -3.70 -16.12 -12.90
C ILE A 139 -3.10 -14.73 -13.02
N VAL A 140 -3.94 -13.71 -13.12
CA VAL A 140 -3.52 -12.31 -13.07
C VAL A 140 -3.66 -11.80 -11.63
N LEU A 141 -2.63 -11.15 -11.11
CA LEU A 141 -2.62 -10.48 -9.81
C LEU A 141 -2.71 -8.98 -10.06
N ASP A 142 -3.77 -8.37 -9.57
CA ASP A 142 -4.24 -7.02 -9.85
C ASP A 142 -4.63 -6.75 -11.32
N ALA A 143 -5.58 -5.83 -11.51
CA ALA A 143 -6.20 -5.58 -12.81
C ALA A 143 -5.95 -4.17 -13.36
N LEU A 144 -5.19 -3.34 -12.66
CA LEU A 144 -4.91 -1.96 -13.04
C LEU A 144 -6.17 -1.08 -13.16
N TYR A 145 -6.03 0.07 -13.82
CA TYR A 145 -7.14 0.94 -14.18
C TYR A 145 -7.91 0.39 -15.39
N ASP A 146 -9.16 0.80 -15.53
CA ASP A 146 -10.01 0.43 -16.66
C ASP A 146 -9.47 0.92 -18.03
N TYR A 147 -8.77 2.08 -18.03
CA TYR A 147 -8.18 2.63 -19.26
C TYR A 147 -6.85 1.96 -19.67
N SER A 148 -6.19 1.22 -18.79
CA SER A 148 -4.86 0.64 -19.05
C SER A 148 -4.85 -0.89 -19.15
N VAL A 149 -5.89 -1.57 -18.66
CA VAL A 149 -5.95 -3.03 -18.55
C VAL A 149 -5.77 -3.76 -19.88
N ASP A 150 -6.32 -3.24 -20.97
CA ASP A 150 -6.17 -3.87 -22.30
C ASP A 150 -4.73 -3.77 -22.80
N ASP A 151 -4.18 -2.54 -22.77
CA ASP A 151 -2.82 -2.25 -23.26
C ASP A 151 -1.73 -2.96 -22.44
N GLU A 152 -1.86 -2.97 -21.10
CA GLU A 152 -0.81 -3.52 -20.23
C GLU A 152 -0.97 -5.01 -20.00
N ILE A 153 -2.18 -5.48 -19.67
CA ILE A 153 -2.38 -6.90 -19.34
C ILE A 153 -2.62 -7.72 -20.60
N ALA A 154 -3.65 -7.41 -21.40
CA ALA A 154 -3.99 -8.27 -22.53
C ALA A 154 -2.92 -8.20 -23.65
N GLU A 155 -2.55 -6.99 -24.10
CA GLU A 155 -1.49 -6.83 -25.11
C GLU A 155 -0.11 -7.16 -24.53
N GLY A 156 0.13 -6.84 -23.24
CA GLY A 156 1.36 -7.23 -22.56
C GLY A 156 1.59 -8.72 -22.54
N LEU A 157 0.56 -9.54 -22.24
CA LEU A 157 0.65 -11.01 -22.33
C LEU A 157 1.01 -11.46 -23.75
N ARG A 158 0.37 -10.90 -24.79
CA ARG A 158 0.70 -11.24 -26.19
C ARG A 158 2.16 -10.93 -26.54
N LYS A 159 2.67 -9.78 -26.09
CA LYS A 159 4.07 -9.37 -26.31
C LYS A 159 5.07 -10.35 -25.69
N VAL A 160 4.73 -10.96 -24.56
CA VAL A 160 5.59 -11.98 -23.93
C VAL A 160 5.27 -13.42 -24.37
N GLY A 161 4.46 -13.58 -25.43
CA GLY A 161 4.15 -14.87 -26.04
C GLY A 161 3.07 -15.68 -25.33
N LEU A 162 2.25 -15.05 -24.48
CA LEU A 162 1.13 -15.68 -23.79
C LEU A 162 -0.21 -15.24 -24.40
N ASP A 163 -1.17 -16.16 -24.49
CA ASP A 163 -2.52 -15.86 -24.98
C ASP A 163 -3.42 -15.40 -23.83
N PRO A 164 -3.92 -14.15 -23.84
CA PRO A 164 -4.83 -13.64 -22.80
C PRO A 164 -6.17 -14.40 -22.73
N ALA A 165 -6.56 -15.15 -23.75
CA ALA A 165 -7.72 -16.04 -23.68
C ALA A 165 -7.56 -17.17 -22.64
N ASN A 166 -6.33 -17.41 -22.21
CA ASN A 166 -6.02 -18.36 -21.13
C ASN A 166 -6.10 -17.77 -19.73
N ILE A 167 -6.46 -16.50 -19.55
CA ILE A 167 -6.73 -15.93 -18.23
C ILE A 167 -7.94 -16.66 -17.62
N LYS A 168 -7.72 -17.30 -16.46
CA LYS A 168 -8.75 -18.02 -15.71
C LYS A 168 -9.16 -17.30 -14.42
N TYR A 169 -8.20 -16.61 -13.80
CA TYR A 169 -8.42 -15.89 -12.55
C TYR A 169 -7.80 -14.50 -12.61
N VAL A 170 -8.48 -13.58 -11.97
CA VAL A 170 -7.98 -12.24 -11.60
C VAL A 170 -8.09 -12.15 -10.09
N VAL A 171 -6.98 -12.18 -9.38
CA VAL A 171 -6.93 -12.04 -7.93
C VAL A 171 -6.51 -10.61 -7.62
N VAL A 172 -7.40 -9.84 -7.03
CA VAL A 172 -7.19 -8.42 -6.76
C VAL A 172 -6.70 -8.24 -5.33
N SER A 173 -5.58 -7.55 -5.15
CA SER A 173 -4.98 -7.33 -3.84
C SER A 173 -5.88 -6.51 -2.92
N HIS A 174 -6.55 -5.49 -3.47
CA HIS A 174 -7.52 -4.67 -2.73
C HIS A 174 -8.40 -3.82 -3.65
N GLY A 175 -9.46 -3.25 -3.10
CA GLY A 175 -10.54 -2.59 -3.84
C GLY A 175 -10.27 -1.17 -4.34
N HIS A 176 -9.03 -0.63 -4.31
CA HIS A 176 -8.73 0.65 -4.94
C HIS A 176 -8.74 0.56 -6.47
N GLY A 177 -9.10 1.66 -7.15
CA GLY A 177 -9.34 1.66 -8.59
C GLY A 177 -8.13 1.35 -9.45
N ASP A 178 -6.92 1.62 -8.97
CA ASP A 178 -5.66 1.30 -9.63
C ASP A 178 -5.31 -0.19 -9.62
N HIS A 179 -6.01 -1.00 -8.81
CA HIS A 179 -5.83 -2.45 -8.74
C HIS A 179 -7.06 -3.22 -9.20
N SER A 180 -8.25 -2.61 -9.15
CA SER A 180 -9.52 -3.31 -9.32
C SER A 180 -10.33 -2.89 -10.54
N ALA A 181 -10.14 -1.65 -11.09
CA ALA A 181 -11.04 -1.12 -12.09
C ALA A 181 -11.02 -1.89 -13.43
N GLY A 182 -9.87 -2.44 -13.80
CA GLY A 182 -9.74 -3.28 -14.99
C GLY A 182 -10.31 -4.70 -14.85
N ALA A 183 -10.65 -5.13 -13.61
CA ALA A 183 -11.14 -6.50 -13.38
C ALA A 183 -12.45 -6.80 -14.13
N LYS A 184 -13.31 -5.80 -14.30
CA LYS A 184 -14.53 -5.95 -15.13
C LYS A 184 -14.20 -6.29 -16.59
N TYR A 185 -13.21 -5.62 -17.18
CA TYR A 185 -12.78 -5.91 -18.55
C TYR A 185 -12.29 -7.36 -18.67
N LEU A 186 -11.45 -7.83 -17.74
CA LEU A 186 -10.93 -9.20 -17.76
C LEU A 186 -12.03 -10.24 -17.55
N GLN A 187 -12.98 -9.98 -16.64
CA GLN A 187 -14.14 -10.83 -16.41
C GLN A 187 -15.05 -10.92 -17.65
N ASP A 188 -15.38 -9.80 -18.27
CA ASP A 188 -16.28 -9.75 -19.41
C ASP A 188 -15.64 -10.33 -20.66
N ARG A 189 -14.39 -9.97 -20.93
CA ARG A 189 -13.66 -10.31 -22.15
C ARG A 189 -13.18 -11.74 -22.19
N PHE A 190 -12.61 -12.22 -21.07
CA PHE A 190 -11.96 -13.53 -21.00
C PHE A 190 -12.71 -14.53 -20.13
N LYS A 191 -13.82 -14.14 -19.52
CA LYS A 191 -14.60 -14.97 -18.58
C LYS A 191 -13.77 -15.42 -17.38
N ALA A 192 -12.82 -14.56 -16.97
CA ALA A 192 -11.99 -14.81 -15.82
C ALA A 192 -12.82 -14.72 -14.52
N HIS A 193 -12.55 -15.61 -13.58
CA HIS A 193 -13.06 -15.50 -12.22
C HIS A 193 -12.36 -14.39 -11.49
N VAL A 194 -13.11 -13.50 -10.83
CA VAL A 194 -12.56 -12.42 -10.01
C VAL A 194 -12.59 -12.81 -8.55
N VAL A 195 -11.42 -12.78 -7.91
CA VAL A 195 -11.22 -13.15 -6.51
C VAL A 195 -10.83 -11.91 -5.72
N LEU A 196 -11.53 -11.63 -4.63
CA LEU A 196 -11.28 -10.50 -3.73
C LEU A 196 -11.79 -10.88 -2.34
N SER A 197 -11.29 -10.24 -1.28
CA SER A 197 -11.82 -10.43 0.07
C SER A 197 -13.27 -9.92 0.18
N SER A 198 -14.01 -10.38 1.20
CA SER A 198 -15.37 -9.92 1.44
C SER A 198 -15.46 -8.43 1.66
N GLU A 199 -14.55 -7.89 2.48
CA GLU A 199 -14.50 -6.49 2.86
C GLU A 199 -14.22 -5.57 1.68
N ASP A 200 -13.36 -6.03 0.76
CA ASP A 200 -13.00 -5.24 -0.41
C ASP A 200 -13.98 -5.42 -1.57
N TRP A 201 -14.71 -6.52 -1.66
CA TRP A 201 -15.94 -6.59 -2.45
C TRP A 201 -16.94 -5.53 -2.01
N ASP A 202 -17.17 -5.39 -0.70
CA ASP A 202 -18.06 -4.37 -0.14
C ASP A 202 -17.52 -2.95 -0.39
N LEU A 203 -16.19 -2.77 -0.44
CA LEU A 203 -15.55 -1.51 -0.81
C LEU A 203 -15.84 -1.16 -2.28
N LEU A 204 -15.70 -2.13 -3.19
CA LEU A 204 -16.05 -1.95 -4.61
C LEU A 204 -17.54 -1.63 -4.80
N ASP A 205 -18.43 -2.30 -4.09
CA ASP A 205 -19.87 -2.09 -4.20
C ASP A 205 -20.28 -0.66 -3.83
N ARG A 206 -19.59 -0.04 -2.87
CA ARG A 206 -19.78 1.38 -2.50
C ARG A 206 -19.12 2.36 -3.46
N GLY A 207 -18.14 1.91 -4.25
CA GLY A 207 -17.40 2.71 -5.23
C GLY A 207 -18.26 3.13 -6.42
N ARG A 208 -17.77 4.13 -7.17
CA ARG A 208 -18.34 4.56 -8.45
C ARG A 208 -17.46 4.08 -9.60
N GLY A 209 -18.05 3.86 -10.77
CA GLY A 209 -17.34 3.46 -11.99
C GLY A 209 -17.50 1.98 -12.32
N PRO A 210 -16.80 1.51 -13.37
CA PRO A 210 -16.84 0.12 -13.78
C PRO A 210 -16.34 -0.80 -12.67
N LYS A 211 -17.08 -1.86 -12.40
CA LYS A 211 -16.70 -2.88 -11.44
C LYS A 211 -17.11 -4.27 -11.92
N PRO A 212 -16.36 -5.32 -11.60
CA PRO A 212 -16.73 -6.68 -11.92
C PRO A 212 -17.99 -7.10 -11.14
N THR A 213 -18.68 -8.09 -11.65
CA THR A 213 -19.70 -8.79 -10.87
C THR A 213 -19.00 -9.57 -9.75
N ARG A 214 -19.51 -9.46 -8.52
CA ARG A 214 -19.00 -10.22 -7.37
C ARG A 214 -19.02 -11.72 -7.68
N ASP A 215 -17.87 -12.38 -7.56
CA ASP A 215 -17.70 -13.78 -7.96
C ASP A 215 -17.14 -14.58 -6.79
N GLN A 216 -15.82 -14.64 -6.58
CA GLN A 216 -15.22 -15.44 -5.54
C GLN A 216 -14.75 -14.57 -4.36
N VAL A 217 -14.94 -15.09 -3.16
CA VAL A 217 -14.50 -14.43 -1.92
C VAL A 217 -13.29 -15.18 -1.38
N ALA A 218 -12.17 -14.47 -1.27
CA ALA A 218 -10.95 -15.02 -0.68
C ALA A 218 -11.07 -15.09 0.85
N ALA A 219 -10.61 -16.21 1.42
CA ALA A 219 -10.45 -16.39 2.85
C ALA A 219 -8.96 -16.38 3.24
N ASP A 220 -8.68 -16.09 4.51
CA ASP A 220 -7.32 -16.09 5.05
C ASP A 220 -6.67 -17.48 4.97
N GLY A 221 -5.47 -17.55 4.41
CA GLY A 221 -4.74 -18.80 4.17
C GLY A 221 -5.32 -19.66 3.03
N GLN A 222 -6.28 -19.14 2.27
CA GLN A 222 -6.88 -19.88 1.14
C GLN A 222 -5.85 -20.12 0.05
N LYS A 223 -5.88 -21.34 -0.50
CA LYS A 223 -5.08 -21.75 -1.63
C LYS A 223 -5.90 -21.70 -2.91
N LEU A 224 -5.32 -21.09 -3.95
CA LEU A 224 -5.84 -21.13 -5.31
C LEU A 224 -4.90 -21.96 -6.18
N THR A 225 -5.37 -23.10 -6.64
CA THR A 225 -4.60 -24.00 -7.51
C THR A 225 -5.11 -23.91 -8.94
N LEU A 226 -4.20 -23.66 -9.89
CA LEU A 226 -4.47 -23.72 -11.31
C LEU A 226 -3.34 -24.49 -11.99
N GLY A 227 -3.66 -25.61 -12.61
CA GLY A 227 -2.65 -26.50 -13.20
C GLY A 227 -1.61 -26.95 -12.15
N ASP A 228 -0.35 -26.67 -12.44
CA ASP A 228 0.80 -27.05 -11.61
C ASP A 228 1.20 -26.02 -10.53
N THR A 229 0.47 -24.94 -10.40
CA THR A 229 0.82 -23.86 -9.49
C THR A 229 -0.29 -23.60 -8.46
N THR A 230 0.12 -23.43 -7.21
CA THR A 230 -0.78 -23.06 -6.10
C THR A 230 -0.28 -21.78 -5.45
N ILE A 231 -1.04 -20.69 -5.55
CA ILE A 231 -0.80 -19.48 -4.76
C ILE A 231 -1.55 -19.57 -3.44
N THR A 232 -1.00 -18.96 -2.37
CA THR A 232 -1.69 -18.88 -1.08
C THR A 232 -1.98 -17.41 -0.78
N MET A 233 -3.25 -17.10 -0.48
CA MET A 233 -3.74 -15.76 -0.19
C MET A 233 -3.88 -15.57 1.31
N TYR A 234 -3.46 -14.41 1.82
CA TYR A 234 -3.56 -14.07 3.24
C TYR A 234 -4.26 -12.72 3.40
N LEU A 235 -5.21 -12.63 4.31
CA LEU A 235 -5.79 -11.36 4.72
C LEU A 235 -4.75 -10.55 5.51
N THR A 236 -4.45 -9.37 5.02
CA THR A 236 -3.48 -8.44 5.61
C THR A 236 -4.09 -7.04 5.70
N PRO A 237 -5.15 -6.87 6.52
CA PRO A 237 -5.85 -5.60 6.63
C PRO A 237 -4.92 -4.46 7.06
N GLY A 238 -5.27 -3.23 6.67
CA GLY A 238 -4.53 -2.02 7.03
C GLY A 238 -4.59 -0.98 5.93
N HIS A 239 -4.09 -1.28 4.74
CA HIS A 239 -4.23 -0.42 3.57
C HIS A 239 -5.70 -0.27 3.15
N THR A 240 -6.40 -1.38 3.04
CA THR A 240 -7.86 -1.51 3.07
C THR A 240 -8.27 -2.53 4.13
N PRO A 241 -9.55 -2.61 4.54
CA PRO A 241 -10.01 -3.63 5.47
C PRO A 241 -9.82 -5.07 4.98
N GLY A 242 -9.81 -5.27 3.67
CA GLY A 242 -9.76 -6.60 3.04
C GLY A 242 -8.50 -6.87 2.23
N THR A 243 -7.45 -6.08 2.38
CA THR A 243 -6.18 -6.28 1.64
C THR A 243 -5.72 -7.74 1.69
N LEU A 244 -5.34 -8.27 0.52
CA LEU A 244 -4.75 -9.60 0.35
C LEU A 244 -3.25 -9.48 0.04
N SER A 245 -2.46 -10.38 0.63
CA SER A 245 -1.05 -10.61 0.30
C SER A 245 -0.86 -12.05 -0.11
N TYR A 246 0.19 -12.36 -0.88
CA TYR A 246 0.31 -13.66 -1.53
C TYR A 246 1.67 -14.30 -1.29
N LEU A 247 1.67 -15.66 -1.26
CA LEU A 247 2.86 -16.47 -1.51
C LEU A 247 2.71 -17.18 -2.86
N ILE A 248 3.68 -16.99 -3.75
CA ILE A 248 3.64 -17.41 -5.15
C ILE A 248 4.87 -18.26 -5.43
N PRO A 249 4.73 -19.59 -5.66
CA PRO A 249 5.84 -20.42 -6.07
C PRO A 249 6.24 -20.11 -7.50
N VAL A 250 7.51 -19.89 -7.72
CA VAL A 250 8.08 -19.55 -9.02
C VAL A 250 9.36 -20.37 -9.27
N LYS A 251 9.87 -20.31 -10.49
CA LYS A 251 11.17 -20.89 -10.86
C LYS A 251 12.00 -19.87 -11.60
N ASP A 252 13.29 -19.86 -11.35
CA ASP A 252 14.26 -19.12 -12.14
C ASP A 252 15.24 -20.10 -12.79
N ARG A 253 15.17 -20.25 -14.10
CA ARG A 253 15.96 -21.25 -14.85
C ARG A 253 15.84 -22.66 -14.24
N GLY A 254 14.60 -23.02 -13.87
CA GLY A 254 14.26 -24.30 -13.24
C GLY A 254 14.49 -24.38 -11.74
N THR A 255 15.24 -23.47 -11.13
CA THR A 255 15.46 -23.42 -9.68
C THR A 255 14.22 -22.88 -8.97
N PRO A 256 13.67 -23.60 -7.96
CA PRO A 256 12.51 -23.15 -7.21
C PRO A 256 12.82 -21.93 -6.33
N HIS A 257 11.89 -20.98 -6.31
CA HIS A 257 11.86 -19.81 -5.44
C HIS A 257 10.43 -19.56 -4.93
N LEU A 258 10.29 -18.77 -3.88
CA LEU A 258 9.01 -18.36 -3.34
C LEU A 258 8.95 -16.83 -3.25
N VAL A 259 8.00 -16.24 -3.97
CA VAL A 259 7.76 -14.81 -3.97
C VAL A 259 6.73 -14.46 -2.90
N ALA A 260 7.03 -13.49 -2.05
CA ALA A 260 6.07 -12.82 -1.19
C ALA A 260 5.60 -11.53 -1.87
N GLU A 261 4.29 -11.35 -2.02
CA GLU A 261 3.69 -10.10 -2.47
C GLU A 261 2.96 -9.43 -1.32
N TRP A 262 3.35 -8.19 -1.00
CA TRP A 262 2.67 -7.34 -0.03
C TRP A 262 1.61 -6.49 -0.74
N GLY A 263 0.34 -6.86 -0.59
CA GLY A 263 -0.74 -6.36 -1.43
C GLY A 263 -1.29 -4.98 -1.09
N GLY A 264 -0.77 -4.29 -0.06
CA GLY A 264 -1.23 -2.95 0.31
C GLY A 264 -0.16 -2.16 1.05
N THR A 265 0.78 -1.54 0.31
CA THR A 265 1.98 -0.95 0.92
C THR A 265 1.78 0.49 1.42
N ALA A 266 1.08 1.34 0.66
CA ALA A 266 0.96 2.77 0.96
C ALA A 266 0.07 3.07 2.19
N PHE A 267 0.40 4.15 2.92
CA PHE A 267 -0.42 4.67 4.04
C PHE A 267 -1.46 5.70 3.55
N ASN A 268 -2.23 5.38 2.52
CA ASN A 268 -3.26 6.25 1.95
C ASN A 268 -4.67 6.03 2.55
N PHE A 269 -4.73 5.52 3.77
CA PHE A 269 -5.92 5.34 4.58
C PHE A 269 -6.07 6.46 5.64
N PRO A 270 -7.22 6.59 6.34
CA PRO A 270 -7.38 7.55 7.44
C PRO A 270 -6.31 7.36 8.52
N ARG A 271 -5.59 8.44 8.84
CA ARG A 271 -4.45 8.41 9.77
C ARG A 271 -4.94 8.34 11.23
N THR A 272 -5.36 7.16 11.64
CA THR A 272 -5.80 6.86 13.00
C THR A 272 -4.86 5.87 13.67
N ALA A 273 -4.76 5.93 15.01
CA ALA A 273 -3.97 4.98 15.76
C ALA A 273 -4.42 3.52 15.51
N GLU A 274 -5.72 3.30 15.32
CA GLU A 274 -6.24 1.96 15.04
C GLU A 274 -5.77 1.43 13.69
N ASN A 275 -5.86 2.23 12.62
CA ASN A 275 -5.45 1.79 11.29
C ASN A 275 -3.95 1.45 11.23
N PHE A 276 -3.11 2.24 11.90
CA PHE A 276 -1.67 1.93 11.97
C PHE A 276 -1.36 0.69 12.82
N ARG A 277 -2.11 0.43 13.90
CA ARG A 277 -1.96 -0.84 14.65
C ARG A 277 -2.32 -2.04 13.80
N VAL A 278 -3.45 -1.97 13.09
CA VAL A 278 -3.91 -3.05 12.21
C VAL A 278 -2.88 -3.32 11.11
N TYR A 279 -2.37 -2.27 10.45
CA TYR A 279 -1.35 -2.40 9.42
C TYR A 279 -0.06 -3.02 9.97
N ALA A 280 0.46 -2.51 11.10
CA ALA A 280 1.68 -3.02 11.72
C ALA A 280 1.55 -4.50 12.09
N ALA A 281 0.43 -4.90 12.69
CA ALA A 281 0.15 -6.30 13.04
C ALA A 281 0.08 -7.20 11.79
N SER A 282 -0.52 -6.71 10.70
CA SER A 282 -0.58 -7.44 9.42
C SER A 282 0.82 -7.60 8.80
N ALA A 283 1.66 -6.55 8.85
CA ALA A 283 3.02 -6.60 8.33
C ALA A 283 3.88 -7.59 9.13
N GLU A 284 3.81 -7.58 10.46
CA GLU A 284 4.51 -8.55 11.32
C GLU A 284 4.06 -9.99 11.03
N ARG A 285 2.74 -10.20 11.02
CA ARG A 285 2.16 -11.53 10.76
C ARG A 285 2.57 -12.07 9.39
N PHE A 286 2.45 -11.28 8.33
CA PHE A 286 2.82 -11.73 6.98
C PHE A 286 4.32 -11.91 6.84
N GLY A 287 5.13 -11.09 7.50
CA GLY A 287 6.58 -11.27 7.60
C GLY A 287 6.96 -12.62 8.20
N ASP A 288 6.30 -13.01 9.30
CA ASP A 288 6.47 -14.32 9.93
C ASP A 288 6.07 -15.46 9.00
N ILE A 289 4.93 -15.33 8.30
CA ILE A 289 4.44 -16.32 7.35
C ILE A 289 5.42 -16.50 6.19
N ALA A 290 5.85 -15.40 5.56
CA ALA A 290 6.80 -15.42 4.44
C ALA A 290 8.15 -16.02 4.85
N THR A 291 8.66 -15.64 6.01
CA THR A 291 9.92 -16.17 6.56
C THR A 291 9.83 -17.67 6.82
N LYS A 292 8.78 -18.13 7.50
CA LYS A 292 8.55 -19.56 7.79
C LYS A 292 8.36 -20.39 6.53
N ALA A 293 7.77 -19.79 5.49
CA ALA A 293 7.61 -20.45 4.20
C ALA A 293 8.90 -20.46 3.35
N GLY A 294 9.93 -19.70 3.73
CA GLY A 294 11.18 -19.59 3.00
C GLY A 294 11.10 -18.69 1.77
N ALA A 295 10.23 -17.67 1.79
CA ALA A 295 10.16 -16.68 0.71
C ALA A 295 11.50 -15.95 0.57
N ASP A 296 12.05 -15.94 -0.64
CA ASP A 296 13.37 -15.40 -0.97
C ASP A 296 13.34 -14.31 -2.06
N ALA A 297 12.13 -13.96 -2.52
CA ALA A 297 11.86 -12.85 -3.40
C ALA A 297 10.66 -12.05 -2.90
N VAL A 298 10.64 -10.74 -3.18
CA VAL A 298 9.52 -9.85 -2.85
C VAL A 298 9.11 -9.02 -4.05
N ILE A 299 7.80 -8.91 -4.24
CA ILE A 299 7.15 -8.01 -5.19
C ILE A 299 6.08 -7.20 -4.47
N SER A 300 5.67 -6.11 -5.09
CA SER A 300 4.61 -5.23 -4.59
C SER A 300 3.63 -4.90 -5.72
N ASN A 301 2.46 -4.45 -5.35
CA ASN A 301 1.46 -3.89 -6.26
C ASN A 301 1.78 -2.46 -6.74
N HIS A 302 2.89 -1.87 -6.26
CA HIS A 302 3.47 -0.63 -6.79
C HIS A 302 4.98 -0.77 -6.95
N SER A 303 5.48 -0.46 -8.14
CA SER A 303 6.88 -0.63 -8.54
C SER A 303 7.90 0.16 -7.69
N ALA A 304 7.47 1.26 -7.08
CA ALA A 304 8.32 2.09 -6.24
C ALA A 304 8.63 1.45 -4.87
N TYR A 305 7.85 0.47 -4.41
CA TYR A 305 8.06 -0.11 -3.09
C TYR A 305 8.97 -1.33 -3.09
N ASP A 306 9.09 -2.01 -4.22
CA ASP A 306 9.92 -3.20 -4.36
C ASP A 306 11.14 -2.99 -5.29
N GLY A 307 11.30 -1.79 -5.84
CA GLY A 307 12.37 -1.47 -6.79
C GLY A 307 12.18 -2.14 -8.16
N SER A 308 10.95 -2.49 -8.55
CA SER A 308 10.67 -3.19 -9.82
C SER A 308 11.19 -2.43 -11.04
N ALA A 309 11.14 -1.09 -11.05
CA ALA A 309 11.68 -0.32 -12.18
C ALA A 309 13.17 -0.59 -12.43
N GLN A 310 13.98 -0.72 -11.37
CA GLN A 310 15.41 -1.04 -11.45
C GLN A 310 15.62 -2.52 -11.76
N LYS A 311 14.87 -3.40 -11.11
CA LYS A 311 14.96 -4.85 -11.27
C LYS A 311 14.58 -5.30 -12.69
N LEU A 312 13.53 -4.71 -13.30
CA LEU A 312 13.13 -4.98 -14.69
C LEU A 312 14.23 -4.55 -15.67
N ARG A 313 14.85 -3.37 -15.47
CA ARG A 313 16.00 -2.96 -16.29
C ARG A 313 17.17 -3.94 -16.17
N ALA A 314 17.49 -4.38 -14.95
CA ALA A 314 18.56 -5.35 -14.72
C ALA A 314 18.26 -6.71 -15.38
N LEU A 315 17.00 -7.16 -15.35
CA LEU A 315 16.57 -8.38 -16.05
C LEU A 315 16.74 -8.26 -17.57
N GLY A 316 16.47 -7.08 -18.15
CA GLY A 316 16.60 -6.85 -19.60
C GLY A 316 18.02 -6.99 -20.14
N VAL A 317 19.04 -6.89 -19.27
CA VAL A 317 20.46 -7.04 -19.62
C VAL A 317 21.13 -8.23 -18.91
N ARG A 318 20.35 -9.08 -18.27
CA ARG A 318 20.81 -10.21 -17.45
C ARG A 318 21.52 -11.27 -18.33
N GLY A 319 22.78 -11.51 -18.05
CA GLY A 319 23.55 -12.59 -18.66
C GLY A 319 23.17 -13.99 -18.14
N PRO A 320 23.71 -15.06 -18.75
CA PRO A 320 23.39 -16.43 -18.39
C PRO A 320 23.76 -16.80 -16.95
N ASP A 321 24.83 -16.23 -16.42
CA ASP A 321 25.34 -16.53 -15.07
C ASP A 321 24.88 -15.54 -14.01
N ASP A 322 24.18 -14.46 -14.40
CA ASP A 322 23.70 -13.45 -13.46
C ASP A 322 22.53 -13.96 -12.62
N LYS A 323 22.48 -13.55 -11.36
CA LYS A 323 21.34 -13.83 -10.48
C LYS A 323 20.10 -13.06 -10.92
N ASN A 324 18.92 -13.62 -10.63
CA ASN A 324 17.67 -12.88 -10.78
C ASN A 324 17.62 -11.73 -9.77
N PRO A 325 17.43 -10.46 -10.20
CA PRO A 325 17.42 -9.31 -9.29
C PRO A 325 16.25 -9.28 -8.32
N TYR A 326 15.22 -10.11 -8.53
CA TYR A 326 14.12 -10.27 -7.59
C TYR A 326 14.42 -11.28 -6.48
N VAL A 327 15.41 -12.17 -6.66
CA VAL A 327 15.85 -13.14 -5.63
C VAL A 327 16.84 -12.43 -4.72
N ILE A 328 16.33 -11.92 -3.59
CA ILE A 328 17.08 -11.12 -2.62
C ILE A 328 17.45 -11.88 -1.36
N GLY A 329 16.92 -13.09 -1.19
CA GLY A 329 17.10 -13.96 -0.04
C GLY A 329 16.09 -13.72 1.09
N THR A 330 15.91 -14.75 1.92
CA THR A 330 14.89 -14.80 2.98
C THR A 330 15.05 -13.67 4.01
N ASP A 331 16.28 -13.33 4.38
CA ASP A 331 16.56 -12.25 5.32
C ASP A 331 16.16 -10.89 4.78
N ALA A 332 16.36 -10.64 3.48
CA ALA A 332 15.95 -9.39 2.86
C ALA A 332 14.42 -9.29 2.76
N VAL A 333 13.72 -10.40 2.46
CA VAL A 333 12.24 -10.44 2.50
C VAL A 333 11.72 -10.14 3.91
N ALA A 334 12.32 -10.74 4.95
CA ALA A 334 11.94 -10.45 6.33
C ALA A 334 12.17 -8.97 6.69
N ARG A 335 13.29 -8.38 6.25
CA ARG A 335 13.59 -6.96 6.45
C ARG A 335 12.62 -6.04 5.72
N TYR A 336 12.15 -6.40 4.52
CA TYR A 336 11.11 -5.66 3.80
C TYR A 336 9.84 -5.50 4.65
N MET A 337 9.35 -6.60 5.22
CA MET A 337 8.17 -6.58 6.08
C MET A 337 8.42 -5.83 7.39
N LYS A 338 9.63 -5.94 7.95
CA LYS A 338 10.03 -5.17 9.12
C LYS A 338 10.03 -3.66 8.85
N VAL A 339 10.50 -3.21 7.69
CA VAL A 339 10.42 -1.79 7.30
C VAL A 339 8.97 -1.33 7.29
N ALA A 340 8.07 -2.06 6.63
CA ALA A 340 6.65 -1.71 6.56
C ALA A 340 6.02 -1.63 7.96
N GLY A 341 6.27 -2.62 8.83
CA GLY A 341 5.75 -2.67 10.19
C GLY A 341 6.31 -1.56 11.09
N GLU A 342 7.62 -1.33 11.08
CA GLU A 342 8.25 -0.30 11.91
C GLU A 342 7.87 1.13 11.46
N CYS A 343 7.75 1.39 10.15
CA CYS A 343 7.24 2.67 9.67
C CYS A 343 5.78 2.88 10.12
N ALA A 344 4.93 1.86 10.10
CA ALA A 344 3.56 1.95 10.61
C ALA A 344 3.52 2.26 12.13
N LYS A 345 4.41 1.67 12.93
CA LYS A 345 4.55 1.97 14.36
C LYS A 345 5.03 3.40 14.61
N ALA A 346 5.97 3.91 13.81
CA ALA A 346 6.37 5.33 13.87
C ALA A 346 5.17 6.25 13.65
N HIS A 347 4.36 5.97 12.61
CA HIS A 347 3.14 6.74 12.36
C HIS A 347 2.10 6.59 13.47
N LEU A 348 1.98 5.42 14.09
CA LEU A 348 1.14 5.19 15.27
C LEU A 348 1.56 6.12 16.42
N ALA A 349 2.86 6.23 16.69
CA ALA A 349 3.38 7.11 17.73
C ALA A 349 3.07 8.59 17.41
N TRP A 350 3.32 9.05 16.18
CA TRP A 350 3.02 10.43 15.78
C TRP A 350 1.53 10.78 15.87
N VAL A 351 0.61 9.93 15.39
CA VAL A 351 -0.83 10.21 15.46
C VAL A 351 -1.38 10.15 16.88
N THR A 352 -0.70 9.43 17.78
CA THR A 352 -1.05 9.36 19.19
C THR A 352 -0.56 10.61 19.92
N ALA A 353 0.65 11.12 19.60
CA ALA A 353 1.19 12.35 20.13
C ALA A 353 0.40 13.60 19.71
N ALA A 354 -0.14 13.61 18.49
CA ALA A 354 -0.88 14.76 17.94
C ALA A 354 -2.29 14.95 18.52
N LYS A 355 -2.81 14.02 19.33
CA LYS A 355 -4.12 14.19 19.99
C LYS A 355 -3.95 15.06 21.23
N PRO A 356 -4.53 16.30 21.28
CA PRO A 356 -4.65 17.02 22.54
C PRO A 356 -5.55 16.22 23.48
N HIS A 357 -5.12 16.08 24.71
CA HIS A 357 -5.90 15.49 25.81
C HIS A 357 -7.04 16.40 26.23
#